data_75d0cfd4b03fad324f7fbe8c76fa6cba
#
_entry.id   75d0cfd4b03fad324f7fbe8c76fa6cba
#
_cell.length_a   1.000
_cell.length_b   1.000
_cell.length_c   1.000
_cell.angle_alpha   90.00
_cell.angle_beta   90.00
_cell.angle_gamma   90.00
#
_symmetry.space_group_name_H-M   'P 1'
#
loop_
_entity.id
_entity.type
_entity.pdbx_description
1 polymer ?
#
loop_
_entity_poly.entity_id
_entity_poly.type
_entity_poly.pdbx_seq_one_letter_code
_entity_poly.pdbx_strand_id
1 'polypeptide(L)'
;MPRIKAFQALCPIPDLASKVASVPYDVVNRDEAAELAAGNPLSFLHVVRPDIDFPPAKNPYDPDIYAKASENFQKLISDHVLQRDPGDSVYAYRQIMNGHSQVGIVCCCHIDDYENNLILKHDR
;
A
#
# COMPACT_ATOMS: atom_id res chain seq x y z
N MET A 1 23.97 4.16 -15.23
CA MET A 1 23.01 3.12 -14.80
C MET A 1 22.49 3.47 -13.42
N PRO A 2 21.18 3.43 -13.17
CA PRO A 2 20.63 3.71 -11.86
C PRO A 2 21.13 2.72 -10.80
N ARG A 3 21.40 3.23 -9.60
CA ARG A 3 21.81 2.42 -8.44
C ARG A 3 20.57 1.93 -7.71
N ILE A 4 20.40 0.63 -7.61
CA ILE A 4 19.29 0.00 -6.89
C ILE A 4 19.80 -0.77 -5.67
N LYS A 5 18.92 -0.92 -4.68
CA LYS A 5 19.21 -1.68 -3.46
C LYS A 5 18.01 -2.55 -3.09
N ALA A 6 18.31 -3.78 -2.73
CA ALA A 6 17.34 -4.68 -2.11
C ALA A 6 16.95 -4.18 -0.70
N PHE A 7 15.79 -4.60 -0.23
CA PHE A 7 15.28 -4.25 1.11
C PHE A 7 14.39 -5.35 1.66
N GLN A 8 14.07 -5.25 2.93
CA GLN A 8 13.14 -6.17 3.60
C GLN A 8 11.74 -5.55 3.60
N ALA A 9 10.86 -6.06 2.74
CA ALA A 9 9.47 -5.57 2.69
C ALA A 9 8.65 -6.09 3.87
N LEU A 10 7.64 -5.30 4.27
CA LEU A 10 6.53 -5.77 5.08
C LEU A 10 5.48 -6.32 4.11
N CYS A 11 5.25 -7.62 4.17
CA CYS A 11 4.29 -8.32 3.31
C CYS A 11 3.22 -9.00 4.15
N PRO A 12 1.97 -9.09 3.64
CA PRO A 12 0.97 -9.92 4.28
C PRO A 12 1.44 -11.38 4.29
N ILE A 13 1.11 -12.11 5.36
CA ILE A 13 1.32 -13.56 5.35
C ILE A 13 0.46 -14.17 4.24
N PRO A 14 0.93 -15.24 3.56
CA PRO A 14 0.26 -15.79 2.37
C PRO A 14 -1.22 -16.13 2.58
N ASP A 15 -1.58 -16.70 3.72
CA ASP A 15 -2.96 -17.09 4.03
C ASP A 15 -3.93 -15.92 4.17
N LEU A 16 -3.44 -14.73 4.47
CA LEU A 16 -4.24 -13.52 4.66
C LEU A 16 -4.05 -12.48 3.53
N ALA A 17 -3.15 -12.74 2.58
CA ALA A 17 -2.80 -11.77 1.54
C ALA A 17 -4.03 -11.29 0.75
N SER A 18 -4.96 -12.18 0.39
CA SER A 18 -6.18 -11.82 -0.34
C SER A 18 -7.13 -10.93 0.46
N LYS A 19 -7.09 -10.98 1.79
CA LYS A 19 -7.89 -10.13 2.67
C LYS A 19 -7.26 -8.76 2.88
N VAL A 20 -5.93 -8.67 2.81
CA VAL A 20 -5.19 -7.42 2.99
C VAL A 20 -5.15 -6.61 1.70
N ALA A 21 -4.95 -7.27 0.56
CA ALA A 21 -4.86 -6.61 -0.74
C ALA A 21 -6.09 -5.75 -1.04
N SER A 22 -5.86 -4.55 -1.52
CA SER A 22 -6.90 -3.58 -1.84
C SER A 22 -6.60 -2.87 -3.15
N VAL A 23 -7.61 -2.20 -3.69
CA VAL A 23 -7.43 -1.26 -4.81
C VAL A 23 -6.60 -0.05 -4.35
N PRO A 24 -5.95 0.67 -5.27
CA PRO A 24 -5.30 1.95 -4.95
C PRO A 24 -6.26 2.95 -4.33
N TYR A 25 -5.77 3.78 -3.42
CA TYR A 25 -6.57 4.72 -2.63
C TYR A 25 -7.29 5.79 -3.48
N ASP A 26 -6.76 6.10 -4.66
CA ASP A 26 -7.18 7.19 -5.55
C ASP A 26 -8.15 6.74 -6.66
N VAL A 27 -8.47 5.46 -6.73
CA VAL A 27 -9.41 4.91 -7.73
C VAL A 27 -10.82 4.71 -7.17
N VAL A 28 -11.03 4.97 -5.89
CA VAL A 28 -12.33 4.83 -5.22
C VAL A 28 -12.65 6.08 -4.41
N ASN A 29 -13.92 6.44 -4.37
CA ASN A 29 -14.39 7.45 -3.42
C ASN A 29 -14.56 6.82 -2.01
N ARG A 30 -14.95 7.65 -1.02
CA ARG A 30 -15.11 7.19 0.36
C ARG A 30 -16.13 6.08 0.52
N ASP A 31 -17.29 6.21 -0.10
CA ASP A 31 -18.40 5.26 0.07
C ASP A 31 -18.08 3.93 -0.62
N GLU A 32 -17.48 3.97 -1.81
CA GLU A 32 -16.96 2.79 -2.50
C GLU A 32 -15.87 2.08 -1.68
N ALA A 33 -14.95 2.83 -1.09
CA ALA A 33 -13.91 2.27 -0.23
C ALA A 33 -14.51 1.61 1.02
N ALA A 34 -15.50 2.24 1.64
CA ALA A 34 -16.23 1.69 2.80
C ALA A 34 -16.95 0.40 2.45
N GLU A 35 -17.61 0.34 1.29
CA GLU A 35 -18.27 -0.85 0.80
C GLU A 35 -17.29 -2.00 0.53
N LEU A 36 -16.17 -1.72 -0.13
CA LEU A 36 -15.14 -2.72 -0.40
C LEU A 36 -14.49 -3.27 0.86
N ALA A 37 -14.34 -2.45 1.90
CA ALA A 37 -13.76 -2.85 3.18
C ALA A 37 -14.78 -3.43 4.16
N ALA A 38 -16.09 -3.38 3.84
CA ALA A 38 -17.16 -3.82 4.73
C ALA A 38 -16.97 -5.29 5.18
N GLY A 39 -17.02 -5.52 6.50
CA GLY A 39 -16.84 -6.86 7.08
C GLY A 39 -15.41 -7.43 6.97
N ASN A 40 -14.44 -6.64 6.48
CA ASN A 40 -13.05 -7.05 6.38
C ASN A 40 -12.10 -6.09 7.12
N PRO A 41 -11.86 -6.29 8.42
CA PRO A 41 -10.99 -5.43 9.21
C PRO A 41 -9.50 -5.52 8.80
N LEU A 42 -9.13 -6.51 7.98
CA LEU A 42 -7.76 -6.69 7.49
C LEU A 42 -7.48 -5.94 6.19
N SER A 43 -8.52 -5.38 5.54
CA SER A 43 -8.33 -4.64 4.28
C SER A 43 -7.35 -3.48 4.47
N PHE A 44 -6.38 -3.38 3.57
CA PHE A 44 -5.42 -2.28 3.59
C PHE A 44 -6.07 -0.92 3.30
N LEU A 45 -7.34 -0.89 2.85
CA LEU A 45 -8.13 0.34 2.75
C LEU A 45 -8.25 1.07 4.10
N HIS A 46 -8.28 0.36 5.22
CA HIS A 46 -8.29 0.98 6.54
C HIS A 46 -6.98 1.75 6.86
N VAL A 47 -5.91 1.49 6.11
CA VAL A 47 -4.64 2.22 6.22
C VAL A 47 -4.56 3.37 5.22
N VAL A 48 -4.88 3.11 3.94
CA VAL A 48 -4.74 4.10 2.87
C VAL A 48 -5.96 5.02 2.70
N ARG A 49 -7.11 4.62 3.22
CA ARG A 49 -8.38 5.36 3.27
C ARG A 49 -8.99 5.31 4.67
N PRO A 50 -8.25 5.77 5.71
CA PRO A 50 -8.72 5.69 7.10
C PRO A 50 -9.97 6.52 7.37
N ASP A 51 -10.34 7.43 6.46
CA ASP A 51 -11.59 8.18 6.48
C ASP A 51 -12.85 7.28 6.49
N ILE A 52 -12.75 6.04 6.01
CA ILE A 52 -13.86 5.08 6.07
C ILE A 52 -14.21 4.61 7.49
N ASP A 53 -13.28 4.73 8.43
CA ASP A 53 -13.47 4.36 9.83
C ASP A 53 -14.15 5.48 10.66
N PHE A 54 -14.49 6.61 10.04
CA PHE A 54 -15.15 7.77 10.65
C PHE A 54 -16.49 8.06 9.97
N PRO A 55 -17.36 8.86 10.63
CA PRO A 55 -18.60 9.32 9.99
C PRO A 55 -18.34 10.10 8.70
N PRO A 56 -19.25 10.02 7.69
CA PRO A 56 -19.07 10.68 6.39
C PRO A 56 -18.81 12.20 6.44
N ALA A 57 -19.30 12.87 7.50
CA ALA A 57 -19.12 14.31 7.69
C ALA A 57 -17.74 14.70 8.25
N LYS A 58 -16.89 13.72 8.63
CA LYS A 58 -15.54 14.01 9.15
C LYS A 58 -14.68 14.63 8.06
N ASN A 59 -13.98 15.70 8.41
CA ASN A 59 -13.02 16.33 7.50
C ASN A 59 -11.88 15.34 7.17
N PRO A 60 -11.65 14.99 5.89
CA PRO A 60 -10.62 14.02 5.50
C PRO A 60 -9.19 14.45 5.80
N TYR A 61 -8.97 15.74 6.09
CA TYR A 61 -7.65 16.28 6.45
C TYR A 61 -7.47 16.46 7.96
N ASP A 62 -8.41 15.96 8.76
CA ASP A 62 -8.30 16.02 10.21
C ASP A 62 -7.12 15.15 10.69
N PRO A 63 -6.29 15.64 11.64
CA PRO A 63 -5.19 14.86 12.21
C PRO A 63 -5.59 13.49 12.75
N ASP A 64 -6.81 13.33 13.25
CA ASP A 64 -7.33 12.04 13.73
C ASP A 64 -7.38 10.99 12.62
N ILE A 65 -7.63 11.39 11.37
CA ILE A 65 -7.65 10.50 10.21
C ILE A 65 -6.26 9.88 10.01
N TYR A 66 -5.20 10.70 10.07
CA TYR A 66 -3.82 10.22 9.92
C TYR A 66 -3.37 9.38 11.11
N ALA A 67 -3.79 9.74 12.31
CA ALA A 67 -3.54 8.94 13.50
C ALA A 67 -4.18 7.55 13.39
N LYS A 68 -5.40 7.47 12.87
CA LYS A 68 -6.11 6.20 12.62
C LYS A 68 -5.41 5.35 11.58
N ALA A 69 -4.88 5.93 10.52
CA ALA A 69 -4.06 5.19 9.54
C ALA A 69 -2.86 4.52 10.21
N SER A 70 -2.13 5.27 11.03
CA SER A 70 -0.98 4.74 11.79
C SER A 70 -1.40 3.62 12.75
N GLU A 71 -2.47 3.81 13.50
CA GLU A 71 -3.02 2.81 14.41
C GLU A 71 -3.37 1.51 13.67
N ASN A 72 -4.11 1.62 12.56
CA ASN A 72 -4.52 0.47 11.75
C ASN A 72 -3.30 -0.27 11.18
N PHE A 73 -2.30 0.47 10.69
CA PHE A 73 -1.06 -0.12 10.17
C PHE A 73 -0.27 -0.85 11.25
N GLN A 74 -0.07 -0.22 12.42
CA GLN A 74 0.62 -0.84 13.55
C GLN A 74 -0.12 -2.08 14.05
N LYS A 75 -1.45 -2.08 14.02
CA LYS A 75 -2.26 -3.23 14.39
C LYS A 75 -2.02 -4.41 13.45
N LEU A 76 -1.97 -4.20 12.13
CA LEU A 76 -1.65 -5.25 11.18
C LEU A 76 -0.26 -5.87 11.43
N ILE A 77 0.70 -5.07 11.88
CA ILE A 77 2.04 -5.55 12.23
C ILE A 77 2.00 -6.33 13.55
N SER A 78 1.38 -5.78 14.60
CA SER A 78 1.34 -6.42 15.93
C SER A 78 0.53 -7.71 15.94
N ASP A 79 -0.50 -7.82 15.10
CA ASP A 79 -1.30 -9.03 14.93
C ASP A 79 -0.63 -10.06 13.98
N HIS A 80 0.59 -9.80 13.53
CA HIS A 80 1.35 -10.64 12.60
C HIS A 80 0.67 -10.88 11.24
N VAL A 81 -0.23 -9.99 10.83
CA VAL A 81 -0.85 -10.02 9.50
C VAL A 81 0.15 -9.55 8.44
N LEU A 82 0.93 -8.51 8.78
CA LEU A 82 2.09 -8.07 8.01
C LEU A 82 3.36 -8.54 8.71
N GLN A 83 4.26 -9.14 7.95
CA GLN A 83 5.54 -9.62 8.44
C GLN A 83 6.67 -9.07 7.57
N ARG A 84 7.76 -8.69 8.22
CA ARG A 84 8.97 -8.29 7.53
C ARG A 84 9.69 -9.54 6.98
N ASP A 85 10.08 -9.47 5.72
CA ASP A 85 10.86 -10.54 5.10
C ASP A 85 12.19 -10.76 5.85
N PRO A 86 12.67 -12.00 5.94
CA PRO A 86 13.87 -12.33 6.71
C PRO A 86 15.18 -11.85 6.08
N GLY A 87 15.17 -11.50 4.80
CA GLY A 87 16.35 -11.07 4.05
C GLY A 87 16.05 -9.96 3.06
N ASP A 88 17.09 -9.27 2.63
CA ASP A 88 17.01 -8.22 1.62
C ASP A 88 16.66 -8.82 0.26
N SER A 89 15.63 -8.28 -0.38
CA SER A 89 15.13 -8.77 -1.67
C SER A 89 14.73 -7.63 -2.59
N VAL A 90 14.70 -7.93 -3.87
CA VAL A 90 14.05 -7.13 -4.91
C VAL A 90 12.77 -7.89 -5.29
N TYR A 91 11.67 -7.18 -5.46
CA TYR A 91 10.35 -7.80 -5.61
C TYR A 91 9.83 -7.65 -7.03
N ALA A 92 9.31 -8.75 -7.58
CA ALA A 92 8.53 -8.68 -8.81
C ALA A 92 7.08 -8.34 -8.46
N TYR A 93 6.57 -7.26 -9.04
CA TYR A 93 5.20 -6.80 -8.85
C TYR A 93 4.41 -6.98 -10.14
N ARG A 94 3.45 -7.90 -10.12
CA ARG A 94 2.61 -8.19 -11.29
C ARG A 94 1.21 -7.65 -11.07
N GLN A 95 0.76 -6.86 -12.03
CA GLN A 95 -0.61 -6.36 -12.12
C GLN A 95 -1.31 -6.97 -13.32
N ILE A 96 -2.55 -7.38 -13.13
CA ILE A 96 -3.39 -7.92 -14.21
C ILE A 96 -4.68 -7.10 -14.23
N MET A 97 -4.98 -6.49 -15.38
CA MET A 97 -6.20 -5.75 -15.58
C MET A 97 -6.71 -5.97 -17.01
N ASN A 98 -8.00 -6.30 -17.14
CA ASN A 98 -8.65 -6.56 -18.43
C ASN A 98 -7.88 -7.58 -19.30
N GLY A 99 -7.32 -8.62 -18.69
CA GLY A 99 -6.55 -9.66 -19.38
C GLY A 99 -5.11 -9.25 -19.75
N HIS A 100 -4.74 -7.99 -19.52
CA HIS A 100 -3.37 -7.52 -19.70
C HIS A 100 -2.54 -7.70 -18.43
N SER A 101 -1.38 -8.33 -18.56
CA SER A 101 -0.43 -8.55 -17.46
C SER A 101 0.79 -7.66 -17.63
N GLN A 102 1.12 -6.89 -16.59
CA GLN A 102 2.31 -6.05 -16.53
C GLN A 102 3.12 -6.44 -15.29
N VAL A 103 4.43 -6.58 -15.47
CA VAL A 103 5.36 -6.88 -14.38
C VAL A 103 6.33 -5.74 -14.21
N GLY A 104 6.48 -5.27 -12.97
CA GLY A 104 7.47 -4.29 -12.56
C GLY A 104 8.40 -4.81 -11.49
N ILE A 105 9.38 -4.02 -11.13
CA ILE A 105 10.34 -4.31 -10.07
C ILE A 105 10.15 -3.28 -8.96
N VAL A 106 10.05 -3.75 -7.72
CA VAL A 106 10.06 -2.91 -6.52
C VAL A 106 11.40 -3.05 -5.82
N CYS A 107 12.11 -1.95 -5.69
CA CYS A 107 13.41 -1.85 -5.04
C CYS A 107 13.64 -0.43 -4.50
N CYS A 108 14.66 -0.24 -3.67
CA CYS A 108 15.11 1.10 -3.33
C CYS A 108 16.00 1.65 -4.46
N CYS A 109 15.86 2.94 -4.76
CA CYS A 109 16.69 3.65 -5.72
C CYS A 109 17.43 4.79 -5.02
N HIS A 110 18.63 5.11 -5.50
CA HIS A 110 19.36 6.25 -4.97
C HIS A 110 18.67 7.56 -5.36
N ILE A 111 18.54 8.47 -4.40
CA ILE A 111 17.76 9.70 -4.62
C ILE A 111 18.38 10.61 -5.69
N ASP A 112 19.71 10.70 -5.74
CA ASP A 112 20.39 11.48 -6.80
C ASP A 112 20.07 10.97 -8.20
N ASP A 113 19.88 9.64 -8.35
CA ASP A 113 19.55 9.03 -9.65
C ASP A 113 18.13 9.41 -10.08
N TYR A 114 17.21 9.60 -9.11
CA TYR A 114 15.89 10.11 -9.35
C TYR A 114 15.94 11.62 -9.72
N GLU A 115 16.70 12.43 -8.97
CA GLU A 115 16.80 13.88 -9.19
C GLU A 115 17.49 14.21 -10.51
N ASN A 116 18.53 13.43 -10.88
CA ASN A 116 19.30 13.61 -12.12
C ASN A 116 18.68 12.92 -13.35
N ASN A 117 17.43 12.44 -13.25
CA ASN A 117 16.67 11.79 -14.33
C ASN A 117 17.35 10.55 -14.94
N LEU A 118 18.19 9.85 -14.18
CA LEU A 118 18.67 8.52 -14.55
C LEU A 118 17.56 7.48 -14.44
N ILE A 119 16.51 7.79 -13.65
CA ILE A 119 15.28 7.04 -13.56
C ILE A 119 14.21 7.87 -14.28
N LEU A 120 13.60 7.29 -15.32
CA LEU A 120 12.50 7.94 -16.03
C LEU A 120 11.26 7.99 -15.13
N LYS A 121 10.82 9.21 -14.85
CA LYS A 121 9.66 9.46 -14.01
C LYS A 121 8.38 9.26 -14.82
N HIS A 122 7.35 8.73 -14.18
CA HIS A 122 6.03 8.69 -14.79
C HIS A 122 5.42 10.10 -14.78
N ASP A 123 4.94 10.56 -15.93
CA ASP A 123 4.19 11.80 -16.03
C ASP A 123 2.82 11.64 -15.34
N ARG A 124 2.43 12.62 -14.53
CA ARG A 124 1.14 12.68 -13.85
C ARG A 124 0.19 13.61 -14.57
#